data_ebe581769fa353e7fd68f3700434716a
#
_entry.id   ebe581769fa353e7fd68f3700434716a
#
_cell.length_a   1.000
_cell.length_b   1.000
_cell.length_c   1.000
_cell.angle_alpha   90.00
_cell.angle_beta   90.00
_cell.angle_gamma   90.00
#
_symmetry.space_group_name_H-M   'P 1'
#
loop_
_entity.id
_entity.type
_entity.pdbx_description
1 polymer ?
#
loop_
_entity_poly.entity_id
_entity_poly.type
_entity_poly.pdbx_seq_one_letter_code
_entity_poly.pdbx_strand_id
1 'polypeptide(L)'
;MIAAPMQEGDGRRRSVFRPCIDLHNGTVKQIVGGTLRDAQDGSGGDDPHALTTNFVATHPPSYYAKLYARHNLRGGHVIKLGPGNDEAAASALQEWPNHLQIGGGIHLDNAVSWIERGAEKVIVTSYLFPECRFSLE
;
A
#
# COMPACT_ATOMS: atom_id res chain seq x y z
N MET A 1 44.48 -1.99 -6.56
CA MET A 1 43.13 -2.56 -6.29
C MET A 1 42.50 -2.85 -7.65
N ILE A 2 42.41 -4.12 -8.03
CA ILE A 2 41.81 -4.57 -9.31
C ILE A 2 40.32 -4.72 -9.04
N ALA A 3 39.52 -3.90 -9.73
CA ALA A 3 38.06 -4.02 -9.69
C ALA A 3 37.67 -5.38 -10.30
N ALA A 4 36.91 -6.17 -9.56
CA ALA A 4 36.36 -7.42 -10.08
C ALA A 4 35.43 -7.13 -11.27
N PRO A 5 35.47 -7.92 -12.36
CA PRO A 5 34.59 -7.72 -13.50
C PRO A 5 33.13 -7.88 -13.05
N MET A 6 32.32 -6.87 -13.38
CA MET A 6 30.86 -6.98 -13.27
C MET A 6 30.43 -8.15 -14.16
N GLN A 7 29.87 -9.20 -13.56
CA GLN A 7 29.25 -10.29 -14.30
C GLN A 7 28.11 -9.71 -15.14
N GLU A 8 28.23 -9.81 -16.45
CA GLU A 8 27.12 -9.55 -17.38
C GLU A 8 25.97 -10.47 -16.98
N GLY A 9 24.88 -9.87 -16.55
CA GLY A 9 23.70 -10.61 -16.11
C GLY A 9 23.15 -11.42 -17.27
N ASP A 10 23.02 -12.74 -17.05
CA ASP A 10 22.15 -13.64 -17.80
C ASP A 10 20.85 -12.89 -18.14
N GLY A 11 20.55 -12.61 -19.40
CA GLY A 11 19.45 -11.75 -19.87
C GLY A 11 18.04 -12.20 -19.45
N ARG A 12 17.91 -12.99 -18.41
CA ARG A 12 16.66 -13.37 -17.77
C ARG A 12 16.13 -12.20 -16.96
N ARG A 13 14.92 -11.77 -17.26
CA ARG A 13 14.19 -10.82 -16.42
C ARG A 13 14.00 -11.42 -15.03
N ARG A 14 14.66 -10.85 -14.02
CA ARG A 14 14.47 -11.24 -12.63
C ARG A 14 13.17 -10.62 -12.13
N SER A 15 12.42 -11.38 -11.34
CA SER A 15 11.27 -10.85 -10.60
C SER A 15 11.73 -9.76 -9.65
N VAL A 16 10.96 -8.68 -9.55
CA VAL A 16 11.20 -7.59 -8.60
C VAL A 16 10.24 -7.75 -7.44
N PHE A 17 10.78 -7.89 -6.23
CA PHE A 17 9.98 -7.92 -5.02
C PHE A 17 9.50 -6.51 -4.68
N ARG A 18 8.19 -6.34 -4.52
CA ARG A 18 7.55 -5.10 -4.11
C ARG A 18 6.71 -5.37 -2.86
N PRO A 19 7.19 -4.95 -1.68
CA PRO A 19 6.49 -5.18 -0.43
C PRO A 19 5.25 -4.31 -0.29
N CYS A 20 4.38 -4.66 0.66
CA CYS A 20 3.19 -3.91 1.00
C CYS A 20 3.25 -3.39 2.44
N ILE A 21 2.69 -2.19 2.66
CA ILE A 21 2.38 -1.62 3.97
C ILE A 21 0.86 -1.46 4.00
N ASP A 22 0.17 -2.42 4.60
CA ASP A 22 -1.28 -2.35 4.74
C ASP A 22 -1.66 -1.57 6.00
N LEU A 23 -2.50 -0.56 5.84
CA LEU A 23 -2.92 0.34 6.91
C LEU A 23 -4.39 0.14 7.24
N HIS A 24 -4.67 -0.09 8.52
CA HIS A 24 -6.02 -0.13 9.05
C HIS A 24 -6.07 0.56 10.41
N ASN A 25 -6.96 1.55 10.54
CA ASN A 25 -7.08 2.41 11.74
C ASN A 25 -5.72 3.01 12.16
N GLY A 26 -4.99 3.56 11.18
CA GLY A 26 -3.70 4.22 11.39
C GLY A 26 -2.52 3.31 11.72
N THR A 27 -2.71 2.00 11.77
CA THR A 27 -1.70 1.02 12.17
C THR A 27 -1.37 0.08 11.01
N VAL A 28 -0.11 -0.35 10.90
CA VAL A 28 0.30 -1.37 9.93
C VAL A 28 -0.19 -2.74 10.41
N LYS A 29 -0.93 -3.43 9.56
CA LYS A 29 -1.49 -4.76 9.87
C LYS A 29 -1.33 -5.70 8.68
N GLN A 30 -1.13 -6.98 8.97
CA GLN A 30 -1.33 -8.04 8.00
C GLN A 30 -2.70 -8.66 8.25
N ILE A 31 -3.61 -8.50 7.29
CA ILE A 31 -4.97 -9.04 7.37
C ILE A 31 -5.09 -10.37 6.63
N VAL A 32 -6.03 -11.20 7.09
CA VAL A 32 -6.43 -12.41 6.37
C VAL A 32 -7.30 -12.01 5.19
N GLY A 33 -6.87 -12.32 3.97
CA GLY A 33 -7.63 -12.01 2.75
C GLY A 33 -9.05 -12.54 2.81
N GLY A 34 -10.02 -11.76 2.32
CA GLY A 34 -11.45 -12.10 2.33
C GLY A 34 -12.19 -11.80 3.64
N THR A 35 -11.51 -11.23 4.66
CA THR A 35 -12.16 -10.81 5.92
C THR A 35 -12.56 -9.32 5.92
N LEU A 36 -12.17 -8.56 4.90
CA LEU A 36 -12.73 -7.23 4.63
C LEU A 36 -14.20 -7.41 4.22
N ARG A 37 -15.11 -7.07 5.11
CA ARG A 37 -16.53 -6.97 4.81
C ARG A 37 -16.86 -5.49 4.64
N ASP A 38 -17.46 -5.13 3.52
CA ASP A 38 -18.04 -3.81 3.35
C ASP A 38 -19.17 -3.64 4.38
N ALA A 39 -19.23 -2.47 5.02
CA ALA A 39 -20.20 -2.16 6.09
C ALA A 39 -21.70 -2.24 5.66
N GLN A 40 -22.01 -2.74 4.48
CA GLN A 40 -23.35 -2.82 3.89
C GLN A 40 -24.02 -4.19 4.04
N ASP A 41 -23.30 -5.24 4.42
CA ASP A 41 -23.94 -6.54 4.65
C ASP A 41 -24.47 -6.64 6.09
N GLY A 42 -25.71 -6.19 6.31
CA GLY A 42 -26.42 -6.21 7.58
C GLY A 42 -26.70 -7.62 8.16
N SER A 43 -25.82 -8.60 7.98
CA SER A 43 -25.92 -9.92 8.58
C SER A 43 -25.23 -9.94 9.94
N GLY A 44 -26.06 -9.91 10.97
CA GLY A 44 -25.74 -9.71 12.36
C GLY A 44 -24.72 -10.63 13.00
N GLY A 45 -24.14 -10.10 14.07
CA GLY A 45 -23.38 -10.82 15.09
C GLY A 45 -21.88 -10.71 14.90
N ASP A 46 -21.25 -10.00 15.84
CA ASP A 46 -19.84 -9.68 16.00
C ASP A 46 -19.38 -8.45 15.19
N ASP A 47 -18.69 -7.57 15.86
CA ASP A 47 -18.19 -6.27 15.42
C ASP A 47 -17.92 -6.22 13.90
N PRO A 48 -18.66 -5.42 13.09
CA PRO A 48 -18.46 -5.33 11.64
C PRO A 48 -17.07 -4.79 11.25
N HIS A 49 -16.27 -4.35 12.22
CA HIS A 49 -14.90 -3.91 12.06
C HIS A 49 -13.85 -4.93 12.53
N ALA A 50 -14.25 -6.11 12.96
CA ALA A 50 -13.31 -7.17 13.37
C ALA A 50 -12.65 -7.81 12.15
N LEU A 51 -11.65 -7.12 11.58
CA LEU A 51 -10.75 -7.75 10.62
C LEU A 51 -9.93 -8.84 11.33
N THR A 52 -9.94 -10.03 10.76
CA THR A 52 -9.02 -11.07 11.22
C THR A 52 -7.60 -10.69 10.81
N THR A 53 -6.75 -10.41 11.78
CA THR A 53 -5.36 -10.01 11.56
C THR A 53 -4.41 -11.13 11.92
N ASN A 54 -3.44 -11.42 11.05
CA ASN A 54 -2.31 -12.30 11.37
C ASN A 54 -1.26 -11.58 12.21
N PHE A 55 -1.13 -10.28 12.00
CA PHE A 55 -0.09 -9.48 12.62
C PHE A 55 -0.54 -8.03 12.75
N VAL A 56 -0.24 -7.43 13.89
CA VAL A 56 -0.39 -5.99 14.15
C VAL A 56 0.99 -5.43 14.47
N ALA A 57 1.45 -4.47 13.72
CA ALA A 57 2.76 -3.88 13.87
C ALA A 57 2.87 -3.01 15.13
N THR A 58 4.02 -3.09 15.79
CA THR A 58 4.39 -2.19 16.90
C THR A 58 5.10 -0.92 16.42
N HIS A 59 5.62 -0.94 15.19
CA HIS A 59 6.31 0.20 14.59
C HIS A 59 5.38 1.02 13.69
N PRO A 60 5.62 2.33 13.56
CA PRO A 60 4.84 3.21 12.68
C PRO A 60 5.10 2.89 11.19
N PRO A 61 4.19 3.33 10.28
CA PRO A 61 4.35 3.10 8.83
C PRO A 61 5.68 3.63 8.26
N SER A 62 6.15 4.78 8.74
CA SER A 62 7.45 5.36 8.36
C SER A 62 8.64 4.44 8.65
N TYR A 63 8.58 3.63 9.70
CA TYR A 63 9.63 2.64 10.00
C TYR A 63 9.78 1.62 8.84
N TYR A 64 8.66 1.12 8.32
CA TYR A 64 8.67 0.15 7.21
C TYR A 64 9.12 0.81 5.91
N ALA A 65 8.69 2.04 5.63
CA ALA A 65 9.15 2.82 4.49
C ALA A 65 10.67 3.03 4.52
N LYS A 66 11.22 3.35 5.69
CA LYS A 66 12.66 3.46 5.92
C LYS A 66 13.41 2.14 5.72
N LEU A 67 12.82 1.04 6.18
CA LEU A 67 13.37 -0.30 5.96
C LEU A 67 13.42 -0.62 4.45
N TYR A 68 12.35 -0.31 3.71
CA TYR A 68 12.30 -0.50 2.26
C TYR A 68 13.30 0.37 1.52
N ALA A 69 13.50 1.61 1.98
CA ALA A 69 14.53 2.50 1.44
C ALA A 69 15.94 1.92 1.61
N ARG A 70 16.26 1.40 2.80
CA ARG A 70 17.57 0.79 3.07
C ARG A 70 17.88 -0.40 2.17
N HIS A 71 16.86 -1.16 1.76
CA HIS A 71 17.00 -2.31 0.89
C HIS A 71 16.66 -2.00 -0.58
N ASN A 72 16.45 -0.73 -0.92
CA ASN A 72 16.08 -0.26 -2.27
C ASN A 72 14.88 -1.02 -2.88
N LEU A 73 13.86 -1.30 -2.08
CA LEU A 73 12.63 -2.00 -2.47
C LEU A 73 11.61 -1.04 -3.11
N ARG A 74 11.99 -0.42 -4.21
CA ARG A 74 11.18 0.58 -4.93
C ARG A 74 9.86 0.02 -5.45
N GLY A 75 8.83 0.87 -5.48
CA GLY A 75 7.50 0.51 -5.97
C GLY A 75 6.73 -0.36 -4.98
N GLY A 76 7.15 -0.40 -3.71
CA GLY A 76 6.36 -0.98 -2.64
C GLY A 76 5.02 -0.25 -2.51
N HIS A 77 4.00 -0.95 -2.03
CA HIS A 77 2.63 -0.45 -1.94
C HIS A 77 2.30 0.01 -0.52
N VAL A 78 1.71 1.18 -0.38
CA VAL A 78 1.05 1.64 0.84
C VAL A 78 -0.44 1.57 0.58
N ILE A 79 -1.16 0.68 1.27
CA ILE A 79 -2.58 0.43 1.02
C ILE A 79 -3.41 0.86 2.23
N LYS A 80 -4.32 1.78 2.01
CA LYS A 80 -5.29 2.25 3.01
C LYS A 80 -6.50 1.33 2.99
N LEU A 81 -6.70 0.60 4.08
CA LEU A 81 -7.84 -0.30 4.27
C LEU A 81 -8.89 0.41 5.13
N GLY A 82 -9.88 1.00 4.46
CA GLY A 82 -10.89 1.82 5.09
C GLY A 82 -10.44 3.25 5.44
N PRO A 83 -11.30 4.03 6.10
CA PRO A 83 -11.03 5.42 6.46
C PRO A 83 -10.01 5.55 7.59
N GLY A 84 -9.56 6.80 7.87
CA GLY A 84 -8.70 7.11 9.02
C GLY A 84 -7.23 6.70 8.87
N ASN A 85 -6.76 6.48 7.63
CA ASN A 85 -5.38 6.04 7.36
C ASN A 85 -4.51 7.10 6.67
N ASP A 86 -5.04 8.29 6.39
CA ASP A 86 -4.37 9.28 5.55
C ASP A 86 -3.07 9.80 6.16
N GLU A 87 -3.05 10.10 7.46
CA GLU A 87 -1.85 10.56 8.15
C GLU A 87 -0.77 9.47 8.21
N ALA A 88 -1.19 8.24 8.49
CA ALA A 88 -0.31 7.07 8.50
C ALA A 88 0.32 6.82 7.13
N ALA A 89 -0.48 6.90 6.06
CA ALA A 89 -0.01 6.77 4.69
C ALA A 89 0.95 7.91 4.31
N ALA A 90 0.59 9.15 4.63
CA ALA A 90 1.45 10.31 4.37
C ALA A 90 2.81 10.17 5.06
N SER A 91 2.84 9.69 6.31
CA SER A 91 4.10 9.49 7.04
C SER A 91 5.03 8.47 6.35
N ALA A 92 4.46 7.41 5.77
CA ALA A 92 5.25 6.43 5.01
C ALA A 92 5.80 7.02 3.70
N LEU A 93 4.97 7.76 2.96
CA LEU A 93 5.37 8.39 1.70
C LEU A 93 6.44 9.46 1.91
N GLN A 94 6.33 10.26 2.98
CA GLN A 94 7.31 11.30 3.32
C GLN A 94 8.65 10.74 3.77
N GLU A 95 8.70 9.53 4.35
CA GLU A 95 9.97 8.88 4.73
C GLU A 95 10.80 8.45 3.50
N TRP A 96 10.12 8.11 2.38
CA TRP A 96 10.81 7.72 1.15
C TRP A 96 10.07 8.26 -0.10
N PRO A 97 10.14 9.59 -0.33
CA PRO A 97 9.37 10.25 -1.38
C PRO A 97 9.68 9.72 -2.79
N ASN A 98 8.64 9.61 -3.60
CA ASN A 98 8.71 9.18 -5.01
C ASN A 98 9.24 7.74 -5.23
N HIS A 99 9.08 6.87 -4.24
CA HIS A 99 9.53 5.49 -4.34
C HIS A 99 8.46 4.46 -3.92
N LEU A 100 7.38 4.91 -3.31
CA LEU A 100 6.27 4.07 -2.87
C LEU A 100 5.01 4.44 -3.65
N GLN A 101 4.15 3.46 -3.87
CA GLN A 101 2.85 3.63 -4.50
C GLN A 101 1.78 3.69 -3.42
N ILE A 102 0.68 4.41 -3.67
CA ILE A 102 -0.44 4.55 -2.73
C ILE A 102 -1.72 4.00 -3.31
N GLY A 103 -2.46 3.22 -2.54
CA GLY A 103 -3.77 2.69 -2.90
C GLY A 103 -4.77 2.75 -1.75
N GLY A 104 -5.99 2.35 -2.05
CA GLY A 104 -7.11 2.38 -1.11
C GLY A 104 -7.87 3.71 -1.10
N GLY A 105 -9.08 3.70 -1.67
CA GLY A 105 -9.92 4.90 -1.76
C GLY A 105 -9.33 6.00 -2.66
N ILE A 106 -8.57 5.63 -3.69
CA ILE A 106 -8.03 6.59 -4.66
C ILE A 106 -9.05 6.80 -5.78
N HIS A 107 -9.31 8.07 -6.08
CA HIS A 107 -10.21 8.54 -7.13
C HIS A 107 -9.67 9.83 -7.77
N LEU A 108 -10.34 10.33 -8.80
CA LEU A 108 -9.88 11.46 -9.59
C LEU A 108 -9.55 12.70 -8.75
N ASP A 109 -10.41 13.04 -7.76
CA ASP A 109 -10.27 14.28 -6.99
C ASP A 109 -9.12 14.25 -5.97
N ASN A 110 -8.66 13.05 -5.55
CA ASN A 110 -7.60 12.93 -4.53
C ASN A 110 -6.26 12.41 -5.09
N ALA A 111 -6.23 11.88 -6.30
CA ALA A 111 -5.03 11.27 -6.88
C ALA A 111 -3.85 12.26 -6.93
N VAL A 112 -4.07 13.49 -7.38
CA VAL A 112 -3.03 14.52 -7.48
C VAL A 112 -2.45 14.84 -6.11
N SER A 113 -3.30 15.00 -5.10
CA SER A 113 -2.84 15.32 -3.75
C SER A 113 -1.94 14.22 -3.15
N TRP A 114 -2.16 12.97 -3.50
CA TRP A 114 -1.30 11.87 -3.07
C TRP A 114 0.07 11.87 -3.76
N ILE A 115 0.13 12.24 -5.04
CA ILE A 115 1.41 12.46 -5.74
C ILE A 115 2.19 13.60 -5.08
N GLU A 116 1.52 14.72 -4.78
CA GLU A 116 2.13 15.87 -4.08
C GLU A 116 2.63 15.52 -2.67
N ARG A 117 1.98 14.57 -1.99
CA ARG A 117 2.43 14.03 -0.69
C ARG A 117 3.59 13.05 -0.79
N GLY A 118 4.10 12.78 -1.99
CA GLY A 118 5.29 11.97 -2.22
C GLY A 118 5.06 10.56 -2.74
N ALA A 119 3.87 10.22 -3.21
CA ALA A 119 3.66 8.95 -3.89
C ALA A 119 4.36 8.94 -5.27
N GLU A 120 5.02 7.83 -5.62
CA GLU A 120 5.52 7.61 -6.98
C GLU A 120 4.38 7.45 -7.97
N LYS A 121 3.34 6.71 -7.57
CA LYS A 121 2.15 6.38 -8.37
C LYS A 121 0.96 6.18 -7.45
N VAL A 122 -0.23 6.32 -8.02
CA VAL A 122 -1.49 5.93 -7.39
C VAL A 122 -1.96 4.58 -7.94
N ILE A 123 -2.59 3.79 -7.08
CA ILE A 123 -3.24 2.52 -7.43
C ILE A 123 -4.74 2.76 -7.34
N VAL A 124 -5.41 2.73 -8.47
CA VAL A 124 -6.86 2.92 -8.57
C VAL A 124 -7.51 1.56 -8.79
N THR A 125 -8.48 1.21 -7.94
CA THR A 125 -9.19 -0.08 -8.00
C THR A 125 -10.71 0.12 -7.99
N SER A 126 -11.33 0.24 -6.82
CA SER A 126 -12.79 0.32 -6.66
C SER A 126 -13.43 1.47 -7.45
N TYR A 127 -12.74 2.56 -7.64
CA TYR A 127 -13.22 3.69 -8.44
C TYR A 127 -13.49 3.33 -9.92
N LEU A 128 -12.74 2.36 -10.47
CA LEU A 128 -12.93 1.87 -11.84
C LEU A 128 -14.05 0.82 -11.95
N PHE A 129 -14.61 0.39 -10.83
CA PHE A 129 -15.63 -0.65 -10.77
C PHE A 129 -16.85 -0.22 -9.94
N PRO A 130 -17.50 0.91 -10.29
CA PRO A 130 -18.74 1.29 -9.63
C PRO A 130 -19.76 0.18 -9.84
N GLU A 131 -20.47 -0.22 -8.77
CA GLU A 131 -21.47 -1.28 -8.82
C GLU A 131 -20.95 -2.62 -9.41
N CYS A 132 -19.66 -2.94 -9.15
CA CYS A 132 -18.98 -4.13 -9.71
C CYS A 132 -18.92 -4.19 -11.25
N ARG A 133 -19.07 -3.05 -11.93
CA ARG A 133 -18.91 -2.91 -13.39
C ARG A 133 -17.75 -2.00 -13.72
N PHE A 134 -16.94 -2.39 -14.69
CA PHE A 134 -15.83 -1.55 -15.15
C PHE A 134 -16.37 -0.29 -15.83
N SER A 135 -15.88 0.90 -15.39
CA SER A 135 -16.17 2.21 -15.98
C SER A 135 -14.89 3.04 -16.08
N LEU A 136 -14.78 3.80 -17.15
CA LEU A 136 -13.73 4.80 -17.39
C LEU A 136 -14.32 6.23 -17.46
N GLU A 137 -15.62 6.40 -17.10
CA GLU A 137 -16.27 7.71 -17.10
C GLU A 137 -15.98 8.49 -15.83
#